data_e7986267884930d1cc6b1ac6a5eb1ec3
#
_entry.id   e7986267884930d1cc6b1ac6a5eb1ec3
#
_cell.length_a   1.000
_cell.length_b   1.000
_cell.length_c   1.000
_cell.angle_alpha   90.00
_cell.angle_beta   90.00
_cell.angle_gamma   90.00
#
_symmetry.space_group_name_H-M   'P 1'
#
loop_
_entity.id
_entity.type
_entity.pdbx_description
1 polymer ?
#
loop_
_entity_poly.entity_id
_entity_poly.type
_entity_poly.pdbx_seq_one_letter_code
_entity_poly.pdbx_strand_id
1 'polypeptide(L)'
;EEIGLVWDKIQPSKKKFKIKKILKKIDNFKINKTLINFINWFSAYNLVSRGMVLKMCLGDRKNAIKIEEYKKEKKITRLKFILNKDQKKSLEDLRKFSNTFKVSLLQGVTGSGKTLVYFERIKEILNSGKQVLILLPEIFLTNQFKERFLQFFGFLPAIWHSKVGVKNKRKIWQSVINGNLNLVIGARSALLLPFKNLGLIVLDEEHDPSYKQDEGIIYHARDMAIARASVENIPIHLISAVPSLETYNNVKKKKYNYTRLVSRYSDFPLPETAVIDLEKVSLKNNHFIADETLNLIESFLEKKEQVLFFLNRRGYAPFLICKKCGFKHLCPNCSIYLTYHKQINKLVCHHCGKKIKKEKI
;
A
#
# COMPACT_ATOMS: atom_id res chain seq x y z
N GLU A 1 -16.11 12.19 -28.05
CA GLU A 1 -14.72 12.67 -28.06
C GLU A 1 -13.81 11.71 -27.28
N GLU A 2 -12.67 11.32 -27.87
CA GLU A 2 -11.67 10.45 -27.24
C GLU A 2 -10.40 11.29 -27.01
N ILE A 3 -9.77 11.10 -25.84
CA ILE A 3 -8.49 11.74 -25.51
C ILE A 3 -7.40 10.69 -25.72
N GLY A 4 -6.41 11.04 -26.51
CA GLY A 4 -5.23 10.24 -26.77
C GLY A 4 -3.94 10.98 -26.41
N LEU A 5 -2.86 10.24 -26.29
CA LEU A 5 -1.52 10.77 -26.19
C LEU A 5 -0.73 10.42 -27.45
N VAL A 6 -0.05 11.40 -28.02
CA VAL A 6 0.92 11.12 -29.09
C VAL A 6 2.14 10.49 -28.44
N TRP A 7 2.38 9.20 -28.75
CA TRP A 7 3.40 8.40 -28.09
C TRP A 7 4.72 8.36 -28.86
N ASP A 8 4.61 8.27 -30.18
CA ASP A 8 5.75 8.09 -31.07
C ASP A 8 5.48 8.66 -32.45
N LYS A 9 6.50 8.70 -33.32
CA LYS A 9 6.33 9.08 -34.73
C LYS A 9 5.35 8.12 -35.40
N ILE A 10 4.43 8.72 -36.19
CA ILE A 10 3.42 7.94 -36.92
C ILE A 10 4.13 7.07 -37.96
N GLN A 11 4.00 5.76 -37.84
CA GLN A 11 4.32 4.86 -38.94
C GLN A 11 3.05 4.62 -39.74
N PRO A 12 3.11 4.65 -41.07
CA PRO A 12 1.95 4.40 -41.91
C PRO A 12 1.41 2.99 -41.64
N SER A 13 0.14 2.92 -41.25
CA SER A 13 -0.53 1.64 -40.96
C SER A 13 -0.77 0.90 -42.29
N LYS A 14 -0.29 -0.33 -42.39
CA LYS A 14 -0.62 -1.25 -43.50
C LYS A 14 -2.08 -1.77 -43.44
N LYS A 15 -2.81 -1.51 -42.35
CA LYS A 15 -4.20 -1.93 -42.18
C LYS A 15 -5.16 -0.80 -42.58
N LYS A 16 -6.22 -1.12 -43.30
CA LYS A 16 -7.29 -0.19 -43.69
C LYS A 16 -8.17 0.19 -42.49
N PHE A 17 -7.66 0.98 -41.54
CA PHE A 17 -8.46 1.58 -40.49
C PHE A 17 -8.89 2.98 -40.89
N LYS A 18 -10.13 3.37 -40.55
CA LYS A 18 -10.60 4.75 -40.69
C LYS A 18 -9.84 5.63 -39.68
N ILE A 19 -8.89 6.41 -40.16
CA ILE A 19 -8.08 7.33 -39.35
C ILE A 19 -8.97 8.50 -38.92
N LYS A 20 -9.15 8.68 -37.63
CA LYS A 20 -9.85 9.85 -37.06
C LYS A 20 -8.90 11.03 -37.00
N LYS A 21 -9.36 12.22 -37.42
CA LYS A 21 -8.58 13.47 -37.35
C LYS A 21 -8.43 13.90 -35.88
N ILE A 22 -7.27 14.43 -35.51
CA ILE A 22 -7.06 15.12 -34.24
C ILE A 22 -7.85 16.44 -34.31
N LEU A 23 -8.84 16.58 -33.43
CA LEU A 23 -9.72 17.75 -33.39
C LEU A 23 -9.06 18.94 -32.68
N LYS A 24 -8.34 18.65 -31.57
CA LYS A 24 -7.71 19.69 -30.76
C LYS A 24 -6.51 19.12 -30.01
N LYS A 25 -5.45 19.90 -29.92
CA LYS A 25 -4.30 19.62 -29.03
C LYS A 25 -4.57 20.23 -27.65
N ILE A 26 -4.24 19.50 -26.61
CA ILE A 26 -4.33 19.97 -25.23
C ILE A 26 -2.90 20.30 -24.78
N ASP A 27 -2.57 21.59 -24.72
CA ASP A 27 -1.21 22.07 -24.42
C ASP A 27 -0.91 22.20 -22.93
N ASN A 28 -1.94 22.15 -22.09
CA ASN A 28 -1.83 22.44 -20.67
C ASN A 28 -1.08 21.37 -19.84
N PHE A 29 -0.89 20.18 -20.40
CA PHE A 29 -0.27 19.07 -19.69
C PHE A 29 0.73 18.34 -20.58
N LYS A 30 1.95 18.18 -20.07
CA LYS A 30 2.98 17.32 -20.70
C LYS A 30 3.31 16.18 -19.76
N ILE A 31 3.16 14.96 -20.23
CA ILE A 31 3.65 13.78 -19.52
C ILE A 31 5.17 13.74 -19.71
N ASN A 32 5.91 13.65 -18.62
CA ASN A 32 7.36 13.62 -18.66
C ASN A 32 7.88 12.29 -19.25
N LYS A 33 9.11 12.31 -19.76
CA LYS A 33 9.74 11.16 -20.42
C LYS A 33 9.91 9.98 -19.47
N THR A 34 10.16 10.23 -18.19
CA THR A 34 10.34 9.18 -17.19
C THR A 34 9.05 8.40 -16.95
N LEU A 35 7.89 9.08 -16.87
CA LEU A 35 6.61 8.40 -16.77
C LEU A 35 6.28 7.60 -18.04
N ILE A 36 6.61 8.10 -19.24
CA ILE A 36 6.46 7.35 -20.48
C ILE A 36 7.31 6.07 -20.45
N ASN A 37 8.56 6.17 -20.02
CA ASN A 37 9.43 5.01 -19.85
C ASN A 37 8.89 4.02 -18.83
N PHE A 38 8.35 4.52 -17.72
CA PHE A 38 7.72 3.66 -16.70
C PHE A 38 6.46 2.95 -17.28
N ILE A 39 5.61 3.63 -18.01
CA ILE A 39 4.44 3.03 -18.67
C ILE A 39 4.87 1.93 -19.66
N ASN A 40 5.91 2.17 -20.44
CA ASN A 40 6.46 1.16 -21.37
C ASN A 40 6.95 -0.07 -20.61
N TRP A 41 7.73 0.14 -19.56
CA TRP A 41 8.26 -0.93 -18.72
C TRP A 41 7.13 -1.71 -18.03
N PHE A 42 6.17 -0.99 -17.39
CA PHE A 42 5.01 -1.59 -16.73
C PHE A 42 4.17 -2.46 -17.68
N SER A 43 3.92 -1.94 -18.88
CA SER A 43 3.18 -2.63 -19.94
C SER A 43 3.88 -3.93 -20.35
N ALA A 44 5.18 -3.89 -20.55
CA ALA A 44 5.97 -5.06 -20.95
C ALA A 44 6.04 -6.10 -19.82
N TYR A 45 6.30 -5.64 -18.59
CA TYR A 45 6.45 -6.52 -17.43
C TYR A 45 5.15 -7.26 -17.06
N ASN A 46 4.01 -6.55 -17.10
CA ASN A 46 2.71 -7.15 -16.75
C ASN A 46 1.95 -7.70 -17.97
N LEU A 47 2.55 -7.72 -19.16
CA LEU A 47 1.96 -8.24 -20.41
C LEU A 47 0.60 -7.58 -20.75
N VAL A 48 0.48 -6.26 -20.51
CA VAL A 48 -0.73 -5.49 -20.76
C VAL A 48 -0.48 -4.40 -21.78
N SER A 49 -1.51 -3.94 -22.48
CA SER A 49 -1.34 -2.88 -23.49
C SER A 49 -0.97 -1.54 -22.84
N ARG A 50 -0.09 -0.76 -23.49
CA ARG A 50 0.30 0.60 -23.07
C ARG A 50 -0.91 1.51 -22.86
N GLY A 51 -1.94 1.36 -23.71
CA GLY A 51 -3.18 2.14 -23.61
C GLY A 51 -3.94 1.89 -22.33
N MET A 52 -3.93 0.65 -21.81
CA MET A 52 -4.55 0.33 -20.51
C MET A 52 -3.80 0.99 -19.36
N VAL A 53 -2.46 0.92 -19.36
CA VAL A 53 -1.63 1.57 -18.33
C VAL A 53 -1.77 3.08 -18.40
N LEU A 54 -1.75 3.67 -19.61
CA LEU A 54 -1.99 5.10 -19.82
C LEU A 54 -3.35 5.53 -19.26
N LYS A 55 -4.41 4.73 -19.49
CA LYS A 55 -5.73 5.00 -18.93
C LYS A 55 -5.71 5.05 -17.41
N MET A 56 -4.94 4.19 -16.75
CA MET A 56 -4.76 4.24 -15.30
C MET A 56 -4.04 5.52 -14.86
N CYS A 57 -3.03 5.99 -15.62
CA CYS A 57 -2.32 7.23 -15.33
C CYS A 57 -3.17 8.48 -15.53
N LEU A 58 -4.00 8.50 -16.57
CA LEU A 58 -4.88 9.64 -16.88
C LEU A 58 -6.12 9.68 -15.96
N GLY A 59 -6.57 8.52 -15.47
CA GLY A 59 -7.80 8.42 -14.69
C GLY A 59 -9.04 8.86 -15.48
N ASP A 60 -9.79 9.85 -15.00
CA ASP A 60 -10.93 10.41 -15.71
C ASP A 60 -10.48 11.25 -16.91
N ARG A 61 -11.09 11.05 -18.08
CA ARG A 61 -10.85 11.82 -19.31
C ARG A 61 -10.98 13.35 -19.11
N LYS A 62 -11.88 13.77 -18.22
CA LYS A 62 -12.08 15.18 -17.88
C LYS A 62 -10.89 15.80 -17.10
N ASN A 63 -9.95 14.99 -16.62
CA ASN A 63 -8.77 15.49 -15.91
C ASN A 63 -7.92 16.41 -16.80
N ALA A 64 -7.83 16.13 -18.09
CA ALA A 64 -7.07 16.94 -19.02
C ALA A 64 -7.84 18.14 -19.62
N ILE A 65 -9.16 18.21 -19.47
CA ILE A 65 -10.00 19.23 -20.15
C ILE A 65 -10.44 20.34 -19.19
N LYS A 66 -10.93 19.97 -17.98
CA LYS A 66 -11.47 20.93 -17.01
C LYS A 66 -10.38 21.38 -16.06
N ILE A 67 -10.05 22.68 -16.06
CA ILE A 67 -9.09 23.26 -15.12
C ILE A 67 -9.74 23.41 -13.75
N GLU A 68 -9.13 22.85 -12.73
CA GLU A 68 -9.55 23.01 -11.34
C GLU A 68 -8.32 23.18 -10.43
N GLU A 69 -8.33 24.14 -9.53
CA GLU A 69 -7.22 24.38 -8.62
C GLU A 69 -7.39 23.62 -7.29
N TYR A 70 -6.32 23.04 -6.82
CA TYR A 70 -6.22 22.48 -5.48
C TYR A 70 -5.86 23.61 -4.52
N LYS A 71 -6.78 23.98 -3.65
CA LYS A 71 -6.51 24.99 -2.61
C LYS A 71 -5.59 24.36 -1.56
N LYS A 72 -4.40 24.96 -1.38
CA LYS A 72 -3.53 24.60 -0.24
C LYS A 72 -4.28 24.99 1.04
N GLU A 73 -4.40 24.04 1.97
CA GLU A 73 -4.96 24.32 3.27
C GLU A 73 -4.06 25.27 4.07
N LYS A 74 -4.65 26.02 5.02
CA LYS A 74 -3.91 26.95 5.87
C LYS A 74 -2.84 26.17 6.65
N LYS A 75 -1.63 26.73 6.70
CA LYS A 75 -0.54 26.22 7.53
C LYS A 75 -0.89 26.42 9.01
N ILE A 76 -0.76 25.39 9.79
CA ILE A 76 -0.89 25.41 11.25
C ILE A 76 0.51 25.40 11.87
N THR A 77 0.66 25.83 13.10
CA THR A 77 1.93 25.79 13.84
C THR A 77 2.42 24.34 13.95
N ARG A 78 3.65 24.09 13.53
CA ARG A 78 4.27 22.77 13.57
C ARG A 78 4.76 22.46 14.97
N LEU A 79 4.60 21.22 15.40
CA LEU A 79 5.29 20.70 16.57
C LEU A 79 6.75 20.37 16.24
N LYS A 80 7.65 20.65 17.16
CA LYS A 80 9.05 20.22 17.06
C LYS A 80 9.15 18.82 17.64
N PHE A 81 9.53 17.86 16.81
CA PHE A 81 9.83 16.48 17.23
C PHE A 81 11.34 16.31 17.34
N ILE A 82 11.80 15.67 18.41
CA ILE A 82 13.21 15.39 18.63
C ILE A 82 13.45 13.91 18.38
N LEU A 83 14.30 13.61 17.42
CA LEU A 83 14.70 12.23 17.13
C LEU A 83 15.71 11.74 18.20
N ASN A 84 15.54 10.50 18.65
CA ASN A 84 16.55 9.82 19.49
C ASN A 84 17.76 9.40 18.66
N LYS A 85 18.78 8.80 19.32
CA LYS A 85 20.03 8.38 18.67
C LYS A 85 19.80 7.40 17.51
N ASP A 86 18.98 6.36 17.74
CA ASP A 86 18.72 5.33 16.74
C ASP A 86 17.96 5.90 15.53
N GLN A 87 17.00 6.78 15.77
CA GLN A 87 16.27 7.46 14.72
C GLN A 87 17.14 8.39 13.89
N LYS A 88 18.06 9.14 14.55
CA LYS A 88 19.05 9.99 13.84
C LYS A 88 19.97 9.14 12.96
N LYS A 89 20.52 8.04 13.50
CA LYS A 89 21.35 7.11 12.74
C LYS A 89 20.59 6.54 11.53
N SER A 90 19.36 6.09 11.74
CA SER A 90 18.53 5.57 10.66
C SER A 90 18.22 6.62 9.59
N LEU A 91 18.00 7.87 9.98
CA LEU A 91 17.81 8.98 9.05
C LEU A 91 19.07 9.23 8.21
N GLU A 92 20.26 9.19 8.83
CA GLU A 92 21.55 9.31 8.13
C GLU A 92 21.75 8.17 7.11
N ASP A 93 21.40 6.94 7.49
CA ASP A 93 21.45 5.79 6.58
C ASP A 93 20.54 5.97 5.36
N LEU A 94 19.33 6.53 5.54
CA LEU A 94 18.43 6.85 4.45
C LEU A 94 18.94 8.00 3.56
N ARG A 95 19.74 8.93 4.11
CA ARG A 95 20.32 10.07 3.38
C ARG A 95 21.46 9.67 2.43
N LYS A 96 22.17 8.58 2.70
CA LYS A 96 23.34 8.15 1.90
C LYS A 96 23.07 8.07 0.39
N PHE A 97 21.83 7.82 0.00
CA PHE A 97 21.43 7.64 -1.41
C PHE A 97 20.37 8.67 -1.87
N SER A 98 20.54 9.92 -1.47
CA SER A 98 19.52 10.97 -1.66
C SER A 98 19.23 11.34 -3.11
N ASN A 99 20.20 11.19 -4.01
CA ASN A 99 20.11 11.70 -5.38
C ASN A 99 20.21 10.60 -6.45
N THR A 100 20.16 9.34 -6.05
CA THR A 100 20.28 8.20 -6.96
C THR A 100 19.26 7.13 -6.59
N PHE A 101 18.94 6.26 -7.53
CA PHE A 101 18.11 5.11 -7.25
C PHE A 101 18.78 4.18 -6.24
N LYS A 102 18.12 4.00 -5.13
CA LYS A 102 18.43 2.95 -4.15
C LYS A 102 17.17 2.59 -3.38
N VAL A 103 16.98 1.30 -3.18
CA VAL A 103 15.96 0.76 -2.29
C VAL A 103 16.56 0.68 -0.89
N SER A 104 15.90 1.29 0.10
CA SER A 104 16.28 1.22 1.51
C SER A 104 15.14 0.66 2.33
N LEU A 105 15.42 -0.35 3.16
CA LEU A 105 14.48 -0.86 4.16
C LEU A 105 14.73 -0.19 5.50
N LEU A 106 13.71 0.48 6.04
CA LEU A 106 13.65 0.90 7.43
C LEU A 106 12.79 -0.10 8.20
N GLN A 107 13.41 -0.99 8.93
CA GLN A 107 12.74 -1.92 9.82
C GLN A 107 12.67 -1.35 11.24
N GLY A 108 11.57 -1.53 11.94
CA GLY A 108 11.46 -1.15 13.35
C GLY A 108 10.21 -1.71 13.98
N VAL A 109 10.31 -2.06 15.25
CA VAL A 109 9.16 -2.56 16.02
C VAL A 109 8.02 -1.54 16.04
N THR A 110 6.81 -1.98 16.31
CA THR A 110 5.66 -1.08 16.47
C THR A 110 5.95 -0.11 17.62
N GLY A 111 5.72 1.19 17.41
CA GLY A 111 6.05 2.22 18.39
C GLY A 111 7.51 2.70 18.40
N SER A 112 8.39 2.22 17.50
CA SER A 112 9.78 2.70 17.39
C SER A 112 9.94 4.07 16.76
N GLY A 113 8.86 4.66 16.26
CA GLY A 113 8.88 5.97 15.62
C GLY A 113 9.37 5.98 14.16
N LYS A 114 9.24 4.86 13.43
CA LYS A 114 9.53 4.79 11.98
C LYS A 114 8.95 5.97 11.21
N THR A 115 7.71 6.34 11.54
CA THR A 115 6.98 7.44 10.89
C THR A 115 7.72 8.77 11.01
N LEU A 116 8.29 9.08 12.18
CA LEU A 116 9.04 10.31 12.39
C LEU A 116 10.32 10.34 11.55
N VAL A 117 11.01 9.21 11.42
CA VAL A 117 12.24 9.11 10.62
C VAL A 117 11.96 9.40 9.15
N TYR A 118 10.94 8.76 8.57
CA TYR A 118 10.65 9.03 7.16
C TYR A 118 9.94 10.37 6.95
N PHE A 119 9.25 10.93 7.94
CA PHE A 119 8.71 12.31 7.85
C PHE A 119 9.83 13.35 7.78
N GLU A 120 10.91 13.22 8.59
CA GLU A 120 12.07 14.12 8.47
C GLU A 120 12.72 13.97 7.09
N ARG A 121 12.83 12.73 6.58
CA ARG A 121 13.35 12.52 5.24
C ARG A 121 12.49 13.16 4.15
N ILE A 122 11.17 13.06 4.26
CA ILE A 122 10.21 13.71 3.35
C ILE A 122 10.37 15.23 3.39
N LYS A 123 10.48 15.81 4.58
CA LYS A 123 10.67 17.24 4.77
C LYS A 123 11.90 17.77 4.03
N GLU A 124 13.01 17.04 4.04
CA GLU A 124 14.22 17.38 3.30
C GLU A 124 13.98 17.42 1.79
N ILE A 125 13.29 16.40 1.26
CA ILE A 125 12.97 16.33 -0.17
C ILE A 125 12.01 17.45 -0.58
N LEU A 126 11.00 17.74 0.23
CA LEU A 126 10.08 18.85 -0.02
C LEU A 126 10.80 20.21 0.00
N ASN A 127 11.77 20.39 0.91
CA ASN A 127 12.60 21.61 0.98
C ASN A 127 13.50 21.77 -0.26
N SER A 128 13.89 20.67 -0.92
CA SER A 128 14.62 20.71 -2.19
C SER A 128 13.74 21.00 -3.41
N GLY A 129 12.45 21.28 -3.23
CA GLY A 129 11.50 21.59 -4.29
C GLY A 129 11.02 20.37 -5.08
N LYS A 130 11.33 19.16 -4.63
CA LYS A 130 10.88 17.92 -5.27
C LYS A 130 9.56 17.43 -4.68
N GLN A 131 8.87 16.59 -5.45
CA GLN A 131 7.61 15.98 -5.05
C GLN A 131 7.85 14.63 -4.34
N VAL A 132 6.93 14.25 -3.46
CA VAL A 132 6.99 13.01 -2.69
C VAL A 132 5.68 12.23 -2.83
N LEU A 133 5.80 10.93 -3.02
CA LEU A 133 4.71 9.97 -2.96
C LEU A 133 4.86 9.07 -1.74
N ILE A 134 3.83 9.04 -0.90
CA ILE A 134 3.71 8.05 0.17
C ILE A 134 2.63 7.06 -0.23
N LEU A 135 2.97 5.79 -0.30
CA LEU A 135 2.01 4.70 -0.45
C LEU A 135 1.69 4.11 0.93
N LEU A 136 0.40 4.03 1.21
CA LEU A 136 -0.15 3.42 2.42
C LEU A 136 -1.30 2.48 2.04
N PRO A 137 -1.46 1.33 2.71
CA PRO A 137 -2.70 0.57 2.63
C PRO A 137 -3.88 1.44 3.09
N GLU A 138 -5.04 1.33 2.43
CA GLU A 138 -6.20 2.20 2.73
C GLU A 138 -6.62 2.17 4.21
N ILE A 139 -6.44 1.02 4.87
CA ILE A 139 -6.76 0.82 6.29
C ILE A 139 -5.91 1.68 7.23
N PHE A 140 -4.69 2.05 6.83
CA PHE A 140 -3.77 2.87 7.63
C PHE A 140 -3.96 4.38 7.44
N LEU A 141 -4.82 4.82 6.51
CA LEU A 141 -5.22 6.22 6.32
C LEU A 141 -6.20 6.68 7.41
N THR A 142 -5.88 6.40 8.67
CA THR A 142 -6.69 6.72 9.84
C THR A 142 -6.67 8.21 10.19
N ASN A 143 -7.62 8.66 11.00
CA ASN A 143 -7.60 10.03 11.52
C ASN A 143 -6.35 10.30 12.36
N GLN A 144 -5.90 9.32 13.16
CA GLN A 144 -4.67 9.43 13.94
C GLN A 144 -3.43 9.67 13.07
N PHE A 145 -3.34 8.98 11.90
CA PHE A 145 -2.26 9.24 10.96
C PHE A 145 -2.31 10.66 10.40
N LYS A 146 -3.50 11.15 10.02
CA LYS A 146 -3.71 12.51 9.51
C LYS A 146 -3.37 13.57 10.55
N GLU A 147 -3.76 13.37 11.79
CA GLU A 147 -3.43 14.28 12.90
C GLU A 147 -1.93 14.34 13.15
N ARG A 148 -1.25 13.20 13.21
CA ARG A 148 0.22 13.13 13.34
C ARG A 148 0.91 13.82 12.18
N PHE A 149 0.42 13.61 10.95
CA PHE A 149 0.92 14.28 9.77
C PHE A 149 0.75 15.80 9.86
N LEU A 150 -0.45 16.26 10.24
CA LEU A 150 -0.76 17.68 10.42
C LEU A 150 0.14 18.33 11.47
N GLN A 151 0.33 17.68 12.62
CA GLN A 151 1.22 18.17 13.68
C GLN A 151 2.67 18.31 13.21
N PHE A 152 3.14 17.38 12.37
CA PHE A 152 4.52 17.40 11.88
C PHE A 152 4.73 18.41 10.75
N PHE A 153 3.88 18.41 9.74
CA PHE A 153 4.06 19.23 8.53
C PHE A 153 3.34 20.61 8.61
N GLY A 154 2.36 20.75 9.47
CA GLY A 154 1.55 21.96 9.59
C GLY A 154 0.54 22.14 8.46
N PHE A 155 0.26 21.10 7.67
CA PHE A 155 -0.77 21.08 6.63
C PHE A 155 -1.27 19.65 6.43
N LEU A 156 -2.48 19.51 5.88
CA LEU A 156 -3.01 18.18 5.53
C LEU A 156 -2.48 17.71 4.16
N PRO A 157 -2.20 16.41 4.00
CA PRO A 157 -1.74 15.86 2.73
C PRO A 157 -2.90 15.75 1.74
N ALA A 158 -2.60 15.81 0.44
CA ALA A 158 -3.55 15.36 -0.56
C ALA A 158 -3.65 13.83 -0.53
N ILE A 159 -4.87 13.33 -0.41
CA ILE A 159 -5.14 11.90 -0.26
C ILE A 159 -5.73 11.34 -1.56
N TRP A 160 -5.13 10.24 -2.05
CA TRP A 160 -5.53 9.57 -3.28
C TRP A 160 -5.88 8.10 -3.04
N HIS A 161 -7.16 7.77 -3.05
CA HIS A 161 -7.67 6.39 -2.97
C HIS A 161 -9.02 6.25 -3.67
N SER A 162 -9.57 5.03 -3.71
CA SER A 162 -10.80 4.70 -4.43
C SER A 162 -11.99 5.57 -4.06
N LYS A 163 -12.16 5.87 -2.76
CA LYS A 163 -13.29 6.62 -2.19
C LYS A 163 -13.21 8.15 -2.38
N VAL A 164 -12.12 8.69 -2.92
CA VAL A 164 -12.00 10.13 -3.19
C VAL A 164 -12.89 10.50 -4.39
N GLY A 165 -13.75 11.49 -4.21
CA GLY A 165 -14.66 11.94 -5.26
C GLY A 165 -13.95 12.45 -6.52
N VAL A 166 -14.57 12.26 -7.69
CA VAL A 166 -14.01 12.56 -9.01
C VAL A 166 -13.47 14.00 -9.12
N LYS A 167 -14.19 14.97 -8.58
CA LYS A 167 -13.76 16.40 -8.59
C LYS A 167 -12.44 16.60 -7.84
N ASN A 168 -12.30 16.02 -6.64
CA ASN A 168 -11.07 16.13 -5.86
C ASN A 168 -9.91 15.35 -6.50
N LYS A 169 -10.17 14.17 -7.08
CA LYS A 169 -9.17 13.44 -7.87
C LYS A 169 -8.63 14.29 -9.02
N ARG A 170 -9.50 15.01 -9.73
CA ARG A 170 -9.09 15.91 -10.81
C ARG A 170 -8.18 17.01 -10.32
N LYS A 171 -8.54 17.69 -9.23
CA LYS A 171 -7.71 18.73 -8.61
C LYS A 171 -6.33 18.23 -8.23
N ILE A 172 -6.25 17.06 -7.57
CA ILE A 172 -4.99 16.43 -7.18
C ILE A 172 -4.16 16.10 -8.43
N TRP A 173 -4.76 15.44 -9.41
CA TRP A 173 -4.08 15.02 -10.63
C TRP A 173 -3.45 16.21 -11.37
N GLN A 174 -4.21 17.28 -11.57
CA GLN A 174 -3.73 18.50 -12.23
C GLN A 174 -2.65 19.21 -11.43
N SER A 175 -2.79 19.27 -10.12
CA SER A 175 -1.79 19.91 -9.27
C SER A 175 -0.48 19.11 -9.19
N VAL A 176 -0.55 17.79 -9.30
CA VAL A 176 0.62 16.91 -9.35
C VAL A 176 1.38 17.11 -10.66
N ILE A 177 0.70 17.07 -11.81
CA ILE A 177 1.36 17.19 -13.12
C ILE A 177 1.94 18.59 -13.35
N ASN A 178 1.33 19.63 -12.76
CA ASN A 178 1.82 21.00 -12.84
C ASN A 178 2.93 21.31 -11.80
N GLY A 179 3.16 20.41 -10.84
CA GLY A 179 4.13 20.61 -9.75
C GLY A 179 3.64 21.57 -8.65
N ASN A 180 2.35 21.87 -8.59
CA ASN A 180 1.76 22.75 -7.59
C ASN A 180 1.47 22.00 -6.27
N LEU A 181 1.43 20.67 -6.30
CA LEU A 181 1.22 19.79 -5.17
C LEU A 181 2.47 18.91 -4.98
N ASN A 182 3.16 19.12 -3.87
CA ASN A 182 4.47 18.51 -3.64
C ASN A 182 4.40 17.19 -2.87
N LEU A 183 3.25 16.86 -2.25
CA LEU A 183 3.11 15.63 -1.48
C LEU A 183 1.73 15.02 -1.67
N VAL A 184 1.74 13.74 -2.00
CA VAL A 184 0.53 12.92 -2.12
C VAL A 184 0.70 11.68 -1.27
N ILE A 185 -0.35 11.35 -0.53
CA ILE A 185 -0.48 10.07 0.18
C ILE A 185 -1.59 9.28 -0.50
N GLY A 186 -1.34 8.04 -0.80
CA GLY A 186 -2.38 7.26 -1.44
C GLY A 186 -2.20 5.75 -1.39
N ALA A 187 -3.25 5.06 -1.83
CA ALA A 187 -3.21 3.63 -2.07
C ALA A 187 -2.49 3.30 -3.39
N ARG A 188 -2.47 2.03 -3.79
CA ARG A 188 -1.81 1.50 -5.00
C ARG A 188 -1.92 2.39 -6.24
N SER A 189 -3.11 2.92 -6.51
CA SER A 189 -3.38 3.73 -7.71
C SER A 189 -2.65 5.08 -7.72
N ALA A 190 -2.20 5.60 -6.57
CA ALA A 190 -1.42 6.83 -6.50
C ALA A 190 -0.05 6.68 -7.17
N LEU A 191 0.45 5.45 -7.29
CA LEU A 191 1.69 5.15 -7.98
C LEU A 191 1.69 5.59 -9.45
N LEU A 192 0.52 5.71 -10.08
CA LEU A 192 0.39 6.04 -11.50
C LEU A 192 0.15 7.53 -11.75
N LEU A 193 0.15 8.37 -10.72
CA LEU A 193 0.01 9.81 -10.86
C LEU A 193 1.19 10.44 -11.63
N PRO A 194 0.92 11.42 -12.51
CA PRO A 194 1.92 12.04 -13.38
C PRO A 194 2.72 13.13 -12.64
N PHE A 195 3.57 12.74 -11.69
CA PHE A 195 4.43 13.69 -11.00
C PHE A 195 5.37 14.42 -11.95
N LYS A 196 5.50 15.74 -11.80
CA LYS A 196 6.38 16.57 -12.61
C LYS A 196 7.84 16.39 -12.25
N ASN A 197 8.13 16.33 -10.95
CA ASN A 197 9.50 16.24 -10.40
C ASN A 197 9.48 15.38 -9.13
N LEU A 198 9.21 14.07 -9.29
CA LEU A 198 9.23 13.13 -8.18
C LEU A 198 10.65 12.99 -7.63
N GLY A 199 10.82 13.04 -6.31
CA GLY A 199 12.12 12.96 -5.64
C GLY A 199 12.23 11.85 -4.62
N LEU A 200 11.11 11.28 -4.17
CA LEU A 200 11.11 10.18 -3.22
C LEU A 200 9.78 9.41 -3.30
N ILE A 201 9.89 8.10 -3.19
CA ILE A 201 8.75 7.21 -2.92
C ILE A 201 8.95 6.60 -1.52
N VAL A 202 7.95 6.70 -0.67
CA VAL A 202 7.89 5.97 0.61
C VAL A 202 6.76 4.97 0.51
N LEU A 203 7.02 3.73 0.88
CA LEU A 203 6.04 2.67 0.92
C LEU A 203 5.99 2.12 2.34
N ASP A 204 4.99 2.53 3.09
CA ASP A 204 4.81 2.13 4.48
C ASP A 204 4.01 0.83 4.58
N GLU A 205 4.30 0.01 5.59
CA GLU A 205 3.80 -1.36 5.75
C GLU A 205 3.96 -2.20 4.47
N GLU A 206 5.19 -2.24 3.93
CA GLU A 206 5.53 -2.82 2.61
C GLU A 206 5.11 -4.28 2.45
N HIS A 207 4.93 -4.99 3.56
CA HIS A 207 4.52 -6.38 3.62
C HIS A 207 3.01 -6.59 3.46
N ASP A 208 2.21 -5.50 3.50
CA ASP A 208 0.75 -5.62 3.48
C ASP A 208 0.26 -6.23 2.15
N PRO A 209 -0.57 -7.30 2.20
CA PRO A 209 -1.06 -7.97 1.00
C PRO A 209 -1.96 -7.08 0.13
N SER A 210 -2.51 -5.99 0.68
CA SER A 210 -3.34 -5.05 -0.10
C SER A 210 -2.56 -4.31 -1.19
N TYR A 211 -1.22 -4.36 -1.17
CA TYR A 211 -0.40 -3.85 -2.27
C TYR A 211 -0.49 -4.68 -3.55
N LYS A 212 -0.97 -5.92 -3.47
CA LYS A 212 -1.29 -6.72 -4.64
C LYS A 212 -2.68 -6.34 -5.17
N GLN A 213 -2.77 -6.07 -6.46
CA GLN A 213 -4.02 -5.88 -7.18
C GLN A 213 -4.37 -7.17 -7.91
N ASP A 214 -5.54 -7.75 -7.59
CA ASP A 214 -6.00 -9.01 -8.15
C ASP A 214 -7.15 -8.82 -9.18
N GLU A 215 -7.65 -7.59 -9.34
CA GLU A 215 -8.72 -7.26 -10.28
C GLU A 215 -8.21 -6.34 -11.40
N GLY A 216 -8.68 -6.59 -12.62
CA GLY A 216 -8.30 -5.83 -13.81
C GLY A 216 -6.84 -6.11 -14.22
N ILE A 217 -5.96 -5.11 -14.19
CA ILE A 217 -4.54 -5.32 -14.40
C ILE A 217 -3.92 -5.83 -13.11
N ILE A 218 -3.41 -7.06 -13.14
CA ILE A 218 -2.76 -7.69 -11.98
C ILE A 218 -1.34 -7.15 -11.84
N TYR A 219 -1.03 -6.58 -10.68
CA TYR A 219 0.32 -6.12 -10.35
C TYR A 219 0.53 -5.99 -8.84
N HIS A 220 1.79 -5.99 -8.41
CA HIS A 220 2.16 -5.71 -7.02
C HIS A 220 2.72 -4.28 -6.92
N ALA A 221 2.04 -3.40 -6.17
CA ALA A 221 2.40 -1.98 -6.12
C ALA A 221 3.80 -1.72 -5.54
N ARG A 222 4.29 -2.54 -4.60
CA ARG A 222 5.67 -2.46 -4.10
C ARG A 222 6.68 -2.62 -5.23
N ASP A 223 6.52 -3.67 -6.04
CA ASP A 223 7.47 -3.97 -7.11
C ASP A 223 7.41 -2.92 -8.22
N MET A 224 6.20 -2.44 -8.54
CA MET A 224 6.01 -1.34 -9.47
C MET A 224 6.56 -0.01 -8.93
N ALA A 225 6.50 0.23 -7.62
CA ALA A 225 7.09 1.42 -6.99
C ALA A 225 8.62 1.40 -7.06
N ILE A 226 9.23 0.24 -6.86
CA ILE A 226 10.67 0.04 -7.01
C ILE A 226 11.10 0.29 -8.46
N ALA A 227 10.37 -0.28 -9.42
CA ALA A 227 10.63 -0.06 -10.84
C ALA A 227 10.46 1.42 -11.23
N ARG A 228 9.40 2.09 -10.74
CA ARG A 228 9.21 3.51 -10.96
C ARG A 228 10.35 4.33 -10.40
N ALA A 229 10.77 4.07 -9.17
CA ALA A 229 11.90 4.75 -8.54
C ALA A 229 13.19 4.56 -9.36
N SER A 230 13.42 3.37 -9.91
CA SER A 230 14.55 3.08 -10.79
C SER A 230 14.51 3.90 -12.07
N VAL A 231 13.36 3.97 -12.75
CA VAL A 231 13.18 4.76 -13.99
C VAL A 231 13.33 6.27 -13.74
N GLU A 232 12.81 6.74 -12.60
CA GLU A 232 12.93 8.16 -12.19
C GLU A 232 14.33 8.48 -11.61
N ASN A 233 15.18 7.48 -11.39
CA ASN A 233 16.48 7.57 -10.72
C ASN A 233 16.41 8.27 -9.36
N ILE A 234 15.47 7.84 -8.51
CA ILE A 234 15.21 8.41 -7.18
C ILE A 234 15.26 7.34 -6.09
N PRO A 235 15.50 7.70 -4.83
CA PRO A 235 15.42 6.77 -3.71
C PRO A 235 13.98 6.30 -3.47
N ILE A 236 13.86 5.07 -2.97
CA ILE A 236 12.63 4.51 -2.42
C ILE A 236 12.89 3.92 -1.04
N HIS A 237 12.02 4.24 -0.11
CA HIS A 237 12.09 3.73 1.26
C HIS A 237 10.91 2.78 1.51
N LEU A 238 11.25 1.53 1.81
CA LEU A 238 10.32 0.50 2.27
C LEU A 238 10.32 0.52 3.79
N ILE A 239 9.16 0.64 4.40
CA ILE A 239 9.00 0.76 5.85
C ILE A 239 8.19 -0.43 6.35
N SER A 240 8.67 -1.13 7.37
CA SER A 240 7.95 -2.27 7.94
C SER A 240 8.38 -2.59 9.36
N ALA A 241 7.47 -3.16 10.14
CA ALA A 241 7.82 -3.85 11.39
C ALA A 241 8.30 -5.27 11.10
N VAL A 242 7.65 -5.94 10.17
CA VAL A 242 7.92 -7.33 9.75
C VAL A 242 8.07 -7.34 8.22
N PRO A 243 9.27 -7.16 7.69
CA PRO A 243 9.47 -7.11 6.24
C PRO A 243 9.05 -8.41 5.55
N SER A 244 8.57 -8.28 4.31
CA SER A 244 8.28 -9.44 3.46
C SER A 244 9.54 -10.28 3.21
N LEU A 245 9.37 -11.56 2.93
CA LEU A 245 10.49 -12.47 2.67
C LEU A 245 11.34 -12.02 1.49
N GLU A 246 10.71 -11.48 0.44
CA GLU A 246 11.39 -10.95 -0.75
C GLU A 246 12.26 -9.75 -0.41
N THR A 247 11.72 -8.81 0.36
CA THR A 247 12.45 -7.62 0.82
C THR A 247 13.62 -8.02 1.71
N TYR A 248 13.39 -8.91 2.66
CA TYR A 248 14.43 -9.40 3.57
C TYR A 248 15.54 -10.17 2.83
N ASN A 249 15.19 -11.00 1.84
CA ASN A 249 16.16 -11.69 0.99
C ASN A 249 17.02 -10.71 0.19
N ASN A 250 16.44 -9.63 -0.33
CA ASN A 250 17.19 -8.58 -1.04
C ASN A 250 18.13 -7.80 -0.10
N VAL A 251 17.75 -7.61 1.17
CA VAL A 251 18.65 -7.05 2.20
C VAL A 251 19.82 -8.01 2.46
N LYS A 252 19.57 -9.31 2.67
CA LYS A 252 20.62 -10.32 2.86
C LYS A 252 21.60 -10.37 1.69
N LYS A 253 21.10 -10.23 0.47
CA LYS A 253 21.92 -10.18 -0.75
C LYS A 253 22.58 -8.81 -0.99
N LYS A 254 22.52 -7.87 -0.03
CA LYS A 254 23.08 -6.50 -0.12
C LYS A 254 22.58 -5.68 -1.32
N LYS A 255 21.46 -6.08 -1.95
CA LYS A 255 20.82 -5.32 -3.02
C LYS A 255 20.13 -4.08 -2.48
N TYR A 256 19.50 -4.19 -1.30
CA TYR A 256 18.82 -3.11 -0.60
C TYR A 256 19.69 -2.59 0.55
N ASN A 257 19.64 -1.27 0.76
CA ASN A 257 20.16 -0.66 1.96
C ASN A 257 19.25 -1.02 3.16
N TYR A 258 19.83 -1.15 4.34
CA TYR A 258 19.12 -1.59 5.52
C TYR A 258 19.47 -0.76 6.74
N THR A 259 18.45 -0.31 7.45
CA THR A 259 18.57 0.31 8.77
C THR A 259 17.46 -0.18 9.68
N ARG A 260 17.72 -0.24 10.99
CA ARG A 260 16.82 -0.83 11.97
C ARG A 260 16.68 0.05 13.21
N LEU A 261 15.44 0.25 13.65
CA LEU A 261 15.10 0.81 14.95
C LEU A 261 14.80 -0.35 15.90
N VAL A 262 15.65 -0.53 16.90
CA VAL A 262 15.58 -1.69 17.81
C VAL A 262 14.64 -1.41 18.98
N SER A 263 14.72 -0.20 19.55
CA SER A 263 13.93 0.20 20.72
C SER A 263 12.63 0.89 20.37
N ARG A 264 11.65 0.83 21.27
CA ARG A 264 10.47 1.69 21.22
C ARG A 264 10.85 3.12 21.61
N TYR A 265 10.11 4.08 21.07
CA TYR A 265 10.34 5.50 21.34
C TYR A 265 10.24 5.85 22.84
N SER A 266 9.39 5.16 23.59
CA SER A 266 9.03 5.44 24.98
C SER A 266 9.57 4.44 25.98
N ASP A 267 10.56 3.61 25.63
CA ASP A 267 11.17 2.57 26.47
C ASP A 267 10.20 1.60 27.19
N PHE A 268 8.92 1.60 26.81
CA PHE A 268 7.95 0.64 27.31
C PHE A 268 8.32 -0.78 26.86
N PRO A 269 8.39 -1.74 27.80
CA PRO A 269 8.68 -3.13 27.45
C PRO A 269 7.60 -3.71 26.51
N LEU A 270 7.98 -4.73 25.79
CA LEU A 270 7.00 -5.55 25.07
C LEU A 270 6.14 -6.29 26.11
N PRO A 271 4.87 -6.57 25.78
CA PRO A 271 4.04 -7.43 26.62
C PRO A 271 4.70 -8.78 26.85
N GLU A 272 4.51 -9.36 28.01
CA GLU A 272 4.87 -10.75 28.24
C GLU A 272 4.08 -11.64 27.28
N THR A 273 4.74 -12.64 26.72
CA THR A 273 4.14 -13.53 25.73
C THR A 273 4.24 -14.96 26.24
N ALA A 274 3.10 -15.62 26.37
CA ALA A 274 3.02 -17.05 26.63
C ALA A 274 2.51 -17.78 25.38
N VAL A 275 3.09 -18.95 25.09
CA VAL A 275 2.67 -19.81 23.98
C VAL A 275 2.03 -21.06 24.55
N ILE A 276 0.78 -21.32 24.20
CA ILE A 276 0.07 -22.54 24.56
C ILE A 276 0.02 -23.43 23.31
N ASP A 277 0.71 -24.57 23.38
CA ASP A 277 0.76 -25.56 22.30
C ASP A 277 -0.47 -26.45 22.36
N LEU A 278 -1.43 -26.22 21.47
CA LEU A 278 -2.69 -26.96 21.43
C LEU A 278 -2.53 -28.44 21.00
N GLU A 279 -1.37 -28.85 20.50
CA GLU A 279 -1.07 -30.27 20.24
C GLU A 279 -0.78 -31.03 21.55
N LYS A 280 -0.29 -30.33 22.58
CA LYS A 280 0.06 -30.88 23.88
C LYS A 280 -1.05 -30.77 24.92
N VAL A 281 -2.09 -30.01 24.61
CA VAL A 281 -3.20 -29.74 25.54
C VAL A 281 -4.45 -30.48 25.08
N SER A 282 -5.07 -31.23 25.95
CA SER A 282 -6.36 -31.90 25.73
C SER A 282 -7.48 -30.86 25.75
N LEU A 283 -8.05 -30.53 24.58
CA LEU A 283 -9.22 -29.67 24.50
C LEU A 283 -10.49 -30.44 24.83
N LYS A 284 -11.37 -29.89 25.65
CA LYS A 284 -12.70 -30.45 25.90
C LYS A 284 -13.49 -30.55 24.58
N ASN A 285 -14.36 -31.55 24.47
CA ASN A 285 -15.20 -31.73 23.27
C ASN A 285 -15.95 -30.45 22.88
N ASN A 286 -15.79 -30.02 21.63
CA ASN A 286 -16.34 -28.80 21.05
C ASN A 286 -15.73 -27.45 21.54
N HIS A 287 -14.68 -27.49 22.35
CA HIS A 287 -13.93 -26.28 22.73
C HIS A 287 -12.74 -26.09 21.78
N PHE A 288 -12.40 -24.84 21.50
CA PHE A 288 -11.23 -24.46 20.68
C PHE A 288 -10.27 -23.55 21.47
N ILE A 289 -10.56 -23.32 22.75
CA ILE A 289 -9.77 -22.55 23.69
C ILE A 289 -9.28 -23.50 24.78
N ALA A 290 -7.98 -23.45 25.08
CA ALA A 290 -7.40 -24.24 26.16
C ALA A 290 -7.86 -23.73 27.52
N ASP A 291 -8.02 -24.65 28.49
CA ASP A 291 -8.44 -24.29 29.84
C ASP A 291 -7.44 -23.31 30.49
N GLU A 292 -6.14 -23.42 30.19
CA GLU A 292 -5.13 -22.45 30.64
C GLU A 292 -5.43 -21.01 30.16
N THR A 293 -5.89 -20.86 28.92
CA THR A 293 -6.31 -19.56 28.39
C THR A 293 -7.53 -19.02 29.12
N LEU A 294 -8.52 -19.88 29.39
CA LEU A 294 -9.71 -19.50 30.14
C LEU A 294 -9.37 -19.04 31.55
N ASN A 295 -8.53 -19.79 32.27
CA ASN A 295 -8.07 -19.44 33.61
C ASN A 295 -7.34 -18.08 33.63
N LEU A 296 -6.50 -17.81 32.63
CA LEU A 296 -5.85 -16.50 32.48
C LEU A 296 -6.87 -15.39 32.28
N ILE A 297 -7.85 -15.60 31.40
CA ILE A 297 -8.92 -14.61 31.12
C ILE A 297 -9.68 -14.33 32.45
N GLU A 298 -10.09 -15.37 33.18
CA GLU A 298 -10.80 -15.23 34.46
C GLU A 298 -9.98 -14.44 35.46
N SER A 299 -8.69 -14.74 35.60
CA SER A 299 -7.81 -14.03 36.54
C SER A 299 -7.67 -12.53 36.25
N PHE A 300 -7.69 -12.11 34.99
CA PHE A 300 -7.68 -10.69 34.60
C PHE A 300 -9.04 -10.02 34.84
N LEU A 301 -10.14 -10.74 34.56
CA LEU A 301 -11.49 -10.21 34.77
C LEU A 301 -11.79 -10.02 36.26
N GLU A 302 -11.33 -10.93 37.15
CA GLU A 302 -11.42 -10.79 38.59
C GLU A 302 -10.70 -9.52 39.11
N LYS A 303 -9.56 -9.18 38.49
CA LYS A 303 -8.83 -7.93 38.77
C LYS A 303 -9.50 -6.68 38.13
N LYS A 304 -10.67 -6.84 37.50
CA LYS A 304 -11.38 -5.78 36.78
C LYS A 304 -10.56 -5.20 35.61
N GLU A 305 -9.65 -5.99 35.07
CA GLU A 305 -8.87 -5.65 33.89
C GLU A 305 -9.61 -6.04 32.59
N GLN A 306 -9.24 -5.43 31.45
CA GLN A 306 -9.87 -5.71 30.16
C GLN A 306 -9.10 -6.81 29.44
N VAL A 307 -9.83 -7.72 28.81
CA VAL A 307 -9.26 -8.79 27.98
C VAL A 307 -9.67 -8.59 26.53
N LEU A 308 -8.69 -8.52 25.62
CA LEU A 308 -8.94 -8.50 24.18
C LEU A 308 -8.73 -9.89 23.59
N PHE A 309 -9.79 -10.48 23.09
CA PHE A 309 -9.73 -11.77 22.41
C PHE A 309 -9.63 -11.54 20.89
N PHE A 310 -8.48 -11.86 20.30
CA PHE A 310 -8.27 -11.68 18.87
C PHE A 310 -8.24 -13.02 18.14
N LEU A 311 -9.23 -13.24 17.31
CA LEU A 311 -9.35 -14.43 16.46
C LEU A 311 -9.09 -14.04 14.99
N ASN A 312 -7.91 -14.31 14.48
CA ASN A 312 -7.56 -14.03 13.08
C ASN A 312 -8.20 -15.04 12.13
N ARG A 313 -9.54 -15.10 12.11
CA ARG A 313 -10.32 -16.07 11.37
C ARG A 313 -11.57 -15.46 10.77
N ARG A 314 -11.80 -15.67 9.47
CA ARG A 314 -13.03 -15.25 8.79
C ARG A 314 -14.04 -16.39 8.76
N GLY A 315 -15.30 -16.08 9.06
CA GLY A 315 -16.43 -17.03 9.04
C GLY A 315 -16.42 -18.02 10.21
N TYR A 316 -17.46 -18.85 10.28
CA TYR A 316 -17.67 -19.84 11.36
C TYR A 316 -16.63 -20.97 11.28
N ALA A 317 -16.39 -21.50 10.10
CA ALA A 317 -15.36 -22.51 9.85
C ALA A 317 -14.68 -22.25 8.49
N PRO A 318 -13.34 -22.15 8.43
CA PRO A 318 -12.62 -21.87 7.20
C PRO A 318 -12.77 -22.99 6.16
N PHE A 319 -13.03 -24.21 6.62
CA PHE A 319 -13.38 -25.35 5.79
C PHE A 319 -14.12 -26.40 6.64
N LEU A 320 -14.81 -27.32 5.96
CA LEU A 320 -15.35 -28.52 6.56
C LEU A 320 -14.43 -29.68 6.26
N ILE A 321 -14.18 -30.51 7.27
CA ILE A 321 -13.38 -31.72 7.15
C ILE A 321 -14.21 -32.94 7.52
N CYS A 322 -14.16 -33.99 6.73
CA CYS A 322 -14.77 -35.25 7.09
C CYS A 322 -13.95 -35.94 8.17
N LYS A 323 -14.56 -36.25 9.32
CA LYS A 323 -13.87 -36.93 10.42
C LYS A 323 -13.36 -38.32 10.09
N LYS A 324 -14.01 -39.02 9.11
CA LYS A 324 -13.61 -40.37 8.72
C LYS A 324 -12.45 -40.41 7.75
N CYS A 325 -12.46 -39.52 6.72
CA CYS A 325 -11.51 -39.62 5.62
C CYS A 325 -10.69 -38.34 5.40
N GLY A 326 -10.85 -37.30 6.20
CA GLY A 326 -10.11 -36.06 6.05
C GLY A 326 -10.51 -35.21 4.84
N PHE A 327 -11.55 -35.61 4.09
CA PHE A 327 -11.99 -34.87 2.89
C PHE A 327 -12.35 -33.42 3.23
N LYS A 328 -11.86 -32.50 2.38
CA LYS A 328 -12.14 -31.07 2.48
C LYS A 328 -12.83 -30.58 1.21
N HIS A 329 -13.90 -29.81 1.35
CA HIS A 329 -14.61 -29.25 0.20
C HIS A 329 -13.78 -28.17 -0.50
N LEU A 330 -13.44 -28.40 -1.75
CA LEU A 330 -12.79 -27.43 -2.64
C LEU A 330 -13.82 -26.70 -3.49
N CYS A 331 -13.53 -25.46 -3.85
CA CYS A 331 -14.33 -24.73 -4.82
C CYS A 331 -14.10 -25.31 -6.22
N PRO A 332 -15.15 -25.71 -6.96
CA PRO A 332 -14.99 -26.26 -8.30
C PRO A 332 -14.43 -25.26 -9.31
N ASN A 333 -14.55 -23.94 -9.03
CA ASN A 333 -14.05 -22.88 -9.93
C ASN A 333 -12.62 -22.45 -9.63
N CYS A 334 -12.17 -22.52 -8.36
CA CYS A 334 -10.93 -21.89 -7.90
C CYS A 334 -9.99 -22.86 -7.20
N SER A 335 -10.41 -24.10 -6.94
CA SER A 335 -9.64 -25.12 -6.20
C SER A 335 -9.18 -24.71 -4.79
N ILE A 336 -9.76 -23.67 -4.20
CA ILE A 336 -9.52 -23.25 -2.81
C ILE A 336 -10.57 -23.86 -1.89
N TYR A 337 -10.26 -23.95 -0.60
CA TYR A 337 -11.22 -24.47 0.37
C TYR A 337 -12.43 -23.56 0.53
N LEU A 338 -13.61 -24.18 0.62
CA LEU A 338 -14.87 -23.49 0.85
C LEU A 338 -15.09 -23.22 2.34
N THR A 339 -15.41 -21.99 2.69
CA THR A 339 -15.72 -21.56 4.05
C THR A 339 -17.17 -21.83 4.39
N TYR A 340 -17.45 -22.43 5.54
CA TYR A 340 -18.80 -22.67 5.99
C TYR A 340 -19.37 -21.46 6.74
N HIS A 341 -20.50 -20.96 6.27
CA HIS A 341 -21.27 -19.89 6.90
C HIS A 341 -22.51 -20.45 7.58
N LYS A 342 -22.48 -20.53 8.92
CA LYS A 342 -23.55 -21.12 9.72
C LYS A 342 -24.89 -20.40 9.53
N GLN A 343 -24.92 -19.07 9.47
CA GLN A 343 -26.14 -18.26 9.35
C GLN A 343 -26.94 -18.56 8.08
N ILE A 344 -26.26 -18.79 6.96
CA ILE A 344 -26.90 -19.07 5.67
C ILE A 344 -26.87 -20.57 5.32
N ASN A 345 -26.30 -21.39 6.19
CA ASN A 345 -26.11 -22.84 6.02
C ASN A 345 -25.53 -23.22 4.65
N LYS A 346 -24.51 -22.47 4.20
CA LYS A 346 -23.86 -22.67 2.89
C LYS A 346 -22.34 -22.68 3.01
N LEU A 347 -21.71 -23.39 2.08
CA LEU A 347 -20.30 -23.29 1.79
C LEU A 347 -20.08 -22.16 0.78
N VAL A 348 -19.20 -21.21 1.06
CA VAL A 348 -18.95 -20.03 0.23
C VAL A 348 -17.46 -19.98 -0.12
N CYS A 349 -17.20 -19.79 -1.39
CA CYS A 349 -15.86 -19.45 -1.85
C CYS A 349 -15.62 -17.95 -1.68
N HIS A 350 -14.66 -17.56 -0.84
CA HIS A 350 -14.32 -16.14 -0.65
C HIS A 350 -13.48 -15.54 -1.79
N HIS A 351 -13.07 -16.37 -2.76
CA HIS A 351 -12.34 -15.89 -3.94
C HIS A 351 -13.30 -15.55 -5.10
N CYS A 352 -14.20 -16.48 -5.49
CA CYS A 352 -15.10 -16.27 -6.62
C CYS A 352 -16.57 -16.07 -6.25
N GLY A 353 -16.91 -16.07 -4.96
CA GLY A 353 -18.28 -15.90 -4.47
C GLY A 353 -19.20 -17.12 -4.66
N LYS A 354 -18.71 -18.23 -5.22
CA LYS A 354 -19.51 -19.45 -5.43
C LYS A 354 -20.11 -19.93 -4.12
N LYS A 355 -21.43 -20.18 -4.11
CA LYS A 355 -22.16 -20.71 -2.96
C LYS A 355 -22.65 -22.11 -3.27
N ILE A 356 -22.39 -23.07 -2.38
CA ILE A 356 -22.79 -24.46 -2.51
C ILE A 356 -23.58 -24.83 -1.26
N LYS A 357 -24.65 -25.62 -1.42
CA LYS A 357 -25.36 -26.18 -0.27
C LYS A 357 -24.44 -27.15 0.49
N LYS A 358 -24.53 -27.13 1.81
CA LYS A 358 -23.90 -28.16 2.65
C LYS A 358 -24.65 -29.47 2.42
N GLU A 359 -24.00 -30.43 1.76
CA GLU A 359 -24.50 -31.79 1.73
C GLU A 359 -24.25 -32.44 3.10
N LYS A 360 -25.16 -33.35 3.49
CA LYS A 360 -24.96 -34.15 4.71
C LYS A 360 -23.73 -35.03 4.49
N ILE A 361 -22.66 -34.77 5.23
CA ILE A 361 -21.46 -35.58 5.29
C ILE A 361 -21.64 -36.59 6.40
#